data_859dd7eff1a9c996d42097908e67f844
#
_entry.id   859dd7eff1a9c996d42097908e67f844
#
_cell.length_a   1.000
_cell.length_b   1.000
_cell.length_c   1.000
_cell.angle_alpha   90.00
_cell.angle_beta   90.00
_cell.angle_gamma   90.00
#
_symmetry.space_group_name_H-M   'P 1'
#
loop_
_entity.id
_entity.type
_entity.pdbx_description
1 polymer ?
#
loop_
_entity_poly.entity_id
_entity_poly.type
_entity_poly.pdbx_seq_one_letter_code
_entity_poly.pdbx_strand_id
1 'polypeptide(L)'
;FEQAERKLIEEAGEEGAQIKFLVQGTLYPDVVESGGGEGAANIKSHHNVGGLPEDLAFELVEPLRTLFKDEVRAIGRQLGVPEKIVARQPFPGPGLGIRIVGEVTRENLETLRAADAIVREELTAAGQDEHIWQCPVVLLSGVRSVGVQGDGRTYEHPIVLRLVYSAE
;
A
#
# COMPACT_ATOMS: atom_id res chain seq x y z
N PHE A 1 -4.69 17.88 2.17
CA PHE A 1 -3.56 18.29 3.00
C PHE A 1 -3.96 19.43 3.94
N GLU A 2 -4.31 20.61 3.45
CA GLU A 2 -4.67 21.81 4.24
C GLU A 2 -5.68 21.57 5.37
N GLN A 3 -6.72 20.76 5.12
CA GLN A 3 -7.71 20.42 6.16
C GLN A 3 -7.11 19.57 7.29
N ALA A 4 -6.23 18.64 6.96
CA ALA A 4 -5.56 17.81 7.95
C ALA A 4 -4.53 18.62 8.75
N GLU A 5 -3.81 19.51 8.08
CA GLU A 5 -2.88 20.46 8.68
C GLU A 5 -3.57 21.36 9.71
N ARG A 6 -4.64 22.03 9.30
CA ARG A 6 -5.44 22.90 10.20
C ARG A 6 -5.94 22.15 11.42
N LYS A 7 -6.45 20.92 11.20
CA LYS A 7 -6.96 20.09 12.28
C LYS A 7 -5.85 19.71 13.27
N LEU A 8 -4.66 19.35 12.77
CA LEU A 8 -3.50 19.02 13.62
C LEU A 8 -3.01 20.22 14.44
N ILE A 9 -2.98 21.41 13.82
CA ILE A 9 -2.60 22.65 14.51
C ILE A 9 -3.64 23.01 15.58
N GLU A 10 -4.93 22.86 15.28
CA GLU A 10 -6.02 23.11 16.24
C GLU A 10 -5.97 22.11 17.42
N GLU A 11 -5.76 20.81 17.14
CA GLU A 11 -5.68 19.77 18.16
C GLU A 11 -4.44 19.91 19.08
N ALA A 12 -3.33 20.39 18.52
CA ALA A 12 -2.09 20.62 19.27
C ALA A 12 -2.09 21.92 20.09
N GLY A 13 -3.09 22.80 19.91
CA GLY A 13 -3.22 24.06 20.66
C GLY A 13 -1.99 24.97 20.57
N GLU A 14 -1.47 25.44 21.73
CA GLU A 14 -0.29 26.31 21.77
C GLU A 14 0.98 25.61 21.22
N GLU A 15 1.09 24.29 21.36
CA GLU A 15 2.19 23.50 20.78
C GLU A 15 2.08 23.40 19.25
N GLY A 16 0.88 23.48 18.69
CA GLY A 16 0.63 23.45 17.24
C GLY A 16 1.31 24.59 16.49
N ALA A 17 1.43 25.76 17.13
CA ALA A 17 2.14 26.90 16.55
C ALA A 17 3.67 26.68 16.40
N GLN A 18 4.22 25.63 17.01
CA GLN A 18 5.62 25.26 16.93
C GLN A 18 5.89 24.17 15.87
N ILE A 19 4.88 23.58 15.25
CA ILE A 19 5.05 22.60 14.20
C ILE A 19 5.55 23.31 12.93
N LYS A 20 6.82 23.07 12.57
CA LYS A 20 7.49 23.74 11.43
C LYS A 20 7.86 22.79 10.32
N PHE A 21 7.88 21.49 10.59
CA PHE A 21 8.42 20.49 9.67
C PHE A 21 7.37 19.44 9.31
N LEU A 22 7.34 19.07 8.04
CA LEU A 22 6.63 17.90 7.52
C LEU A 22 7.66 16.85 7.12
N VAL A 23 7.67 15.71 7.81
CA VAL A 23 8.55 14.59 7.46
C VAL A 23 7.84 13.68 6.46
N GLN A 24 8.47 13.46 5.31
CA GLN A 24 7.95 12.63 4.23
C GLN A 24 8.93 11.51 3.88
N GLY A 25 8.41 10.28 3.72
CA GLY A 25 9.19 9.10 3.37
C GLY A 25 9.39 8.91 1.86
N THR A 26 9.68 9.97 1.13
CA THR A 26 9.99 9.93 -0.32
C THR A 26 11.24 9.12 -0.56
N LEU A 27 11.21 8.22 -1.54
CA LEU A 27 12.34 7.40 -1.99
C LEU A 27 12.93 7.92 -3.30
N TYR A 28 14.18 7.52 -3.60
CA TYR A 28 14.83 7.91 -4.85
C TYR A 28 14.05 7.51 -6.12
N PRO A 29 13.48 6.30 -6.24
CA PRO A 29 12.63 5.95 -7.38
C PRO A 29 11.41 6.86 -7.54
N ASP A 30 10.80 7.32 -6.45
CA ASP A 30 9.66 8.26 -6.51
C ASP A 30 10.07 9.60 -7.12
N VAL A 31 11.28 10.06 -6.80
CA VAL A 31 11.85 11.31 -7.37
C VAL A 31 12.11 11.17 -8.86
N VAL A 32 12.72 10.05 -9.29
CA VAL A 32 13.05 9.81 -10.70
C VAL A 32 11.78 9.62 -11.53
N GLU A 33 10.81 8.88 -11.05
CA GLU A 33 9.55 8.62 -11.75
C GLU A 33 8.63 9.84 -11.81
N SER A 34 8.75 10.78 -10.86
CA SER A 34 7.94 12.01 -10.81
C SER A 34 8.66 13.21 -11.41
N GLY A 35 9.97 13.17 -11.52
CA GLY A 35 10.82 14.19 -12.14
C GLY A 35 10.82 14.10 -13.65
N GLY A 36 9.65 14.27 -14.28
CA GLY A 36 9.47 14.16 -15.73
C GLY A 36 10.36 15.11 -16.50
N GLY A 37 11.32 14.55 -17.29
CA GLY A 37 11.87 15.25 -18.44
C GLY A 37 10.74 15.53 -19.45
N GLU A 38 10.91 16.55 -20.31
CA GLU A 38 9.97 16.89 -21.38
C GLU A 38 9.56 15.63 -22.17
N GLY A 39 8.28 15.23 -22.06
CA GLY A 39 7.71 14.07 -22.76
C GLY A 39 7.46 12.80 -21.92
N ALA A 40 7.83 12.74 -20.65
CA ALA A 40 7.44 11.63 -19.79
C ALA A 40 6.03 11.85 -19.28
N ALA A 41 5.11 10.92 -19.58
CA ALA A 41 3.79 10.90 -18.97
C ALA A 41 3.95 10.83 -17.45
N ASN A 42 3.26 11.69 -16.73
CA ASN A 42 3.27 11.74 -15.27
C ASN A 42 2.59 10.48 -14.72
N ILE A 43 3.34 9.37 -14.62
CA ILE A 43 2.81 8.01 -14.41
C ILE A 43 2.34 7.82 -12.97
N LYS A 44 2.87 8.63 -12.02
CA LYS A 44 2.57 8.46 -10.60
C LYS A 44 2.37 9.80 -9.88
N SER A 45 1.19 10.39 -10.05
CA SER A 45 0.78 11.61 -9.33
C SER A 45 0.53 11.40 -7.81
N HIS A 46 0.51 10.15 -7.34
CA HIS A 46 0.17 9.80 -5.95
C HIS A 46 1.36 9.71 -4.99
N HIS A 47 2.59 9.88 -5.50
CA HIS A 47 3.79 9.84 -4.66
C HIS A 47 4.14 11.20 -4.02
N ASN A 48 3.30 12.23 -4.20
CA ASN A 48 3.45 13.58 -3.63
C ASN A 48 4.80 14.27 -3.94
N VAL A 49 5.57 13.79 -4.90
CA VAL A 49 6.77 14.47 -5.36
C VAL A 49 6.35 15.61 -6.29
N GLY A 50 6.49 16.86 -5.82
CA GLY A 50 6.01 18.05 -6.54
C GLY A 50 4.48 18.25 -6.50
N GLY A 51 3.73 17.45 -5.75
CA GLY A 51 2.28 17.56 -5.61
C GLY A 51 1.81 18.25 -4.32
N LEU A 52 2.74 18.72 -3.50
CA LEU A 52 2.42 19.49 -2.32
C LEU A 52 2.07 20.93 -2.74
N PRO A 53 1.12 21.61 -2.06
CA PRO A 53 0.83 23.01 -2.30
C PRO A 53 2.09 23.88 -2.15
N GLU A 54 2.26 24.88 -3.03
CA GLU A 54 3.42 25.81 -2.98
C GLU A 54 3.39 26.69 -1.73
N ASP A 55 2.23 26.87 -1.13
CA ASP A 55 1.96 27.66 0.07
C ASP A 55 1.95 26.84 1.36
N LEU A 56 2.54 25.63 1.33
CA LEU A 56 2.64 24.78 2.52
C LEU A 56 3.44 25.51 3.61
N ALA A 57 2.84 25.66 4.79
CA ALA A 57 3.45 26.38 5.92
C ALA A 57 4.62 25.61 6.56
N PHE A 58 4.87 24.37 6.14
CA PHE A 58 5.89 23.50 6.70
C PHE A 58 7.13 23.41 5.82
N GLU A 59 8.28 23.34 6.48
CA GLU A 59 9.53 22.94 5.83
C GLU A 59 9.55 21.42 5.64
N LEU A 60 9.83 20.97 4.43
CA LEU A 60 9.82 19.54 4.07
C LEU A 60 11.13 18.87 4.48
N VAL A 61 11.03 17.75 5.20
CA VAL A 61 12.18 16.92 5.61
C VAL A 61 12.01 15.53 4.98
N GLU A 62 12.90 15.18 4.03
CA GLU A 62 12.86 13.95 3.26
C GLU A 62 14.14 13.11 3.47
N PRO A 63 14.31 12.44 4.61
CA PRO A 63 15.56 11.78 4.96
C PRO A 63 15.91 10.57 4.09
N LEU A 64 14.93 10.02 3.34
CA LEU A 64 15.09 8.83 2.52
C LEU A 64 15.20 9.14 1.02
N ARG A 65 15.18 10.41 0.62
CA ARG A 65 15.05 10.87 -0.76
C ARG A 65 16.12 10.33 -1.74
N THR A 66 17.27 9.99 -1.24
CA THR A 66 18.40 9.47 -2.04
C THR A 66 18.57 7.97 -1.97
N LEU A 67 17.66 7.27 -1.27
CA LEU A 67 17.79 5.85 -0.98
C LEU A 67 16.82 5.01 -1.83
N PHE A 68 17.28 3.82 -2.19
CA PHE A 68 16.44 2.77 -2.74
C PHE A 68 15.73 2.00 -1.62
N LYS A 69 14.67 1.28 -1.98
CA LYS A 69 13.82 0.55 -1.04
C LYS A 69 14.59 -0.48 -0.22
N ASP A 70 15.59 -1.14 -0.81
CA ASP A 70 16.38 -2.16 -0.14
C ASP A 70 17.32 -1.54 0.91
N GLU A 71 17.88 -0.38 0.61
CA GLU A 71 18.69 0.41 1.55
C GLU A 71 17.84 0.87 2.74
N VAL A 72 16.62 1.34 2.47
CA VAL A 72 15.66 1.72 3.53
C VAL A 72 15.29 0.54 4.41
N ARG A 73 15.10 -0.66 3.83
CA ARG A 73 14.86 -1.88 4.58
C ARG A 73 16.05 -2.26 5.45
N ALA A 74 17.26 -2.14 4.93
CA ALA A 74 18.49 -2.39 5.69
C ALA A 74 18.63 -1.43 6.88
N ILE A 75 18.37 -0.14 6.67
CA ILE A 75 18.33 0.87 7.72
C ILE A 75 17.23 0.55 8.75
N GLY A 76 16.04 0.17 8.29
CA GLY A 76 14.94 -0.20 9.17
C GLY A 76 15.33 -1.34 10.13
N ARG A 77 16.02 -2.37 9.63
CA ARG A 77 16.55 -3.46 10.47
C ARG A 77 17.55 -2.97 11.50
N GLN A 78 18.47 -2.09 11.09
CA GLN A 78 19.47 -1.51 12.01
C GLN A 78 18.81 -0.66 13.11
N LEU A 79 17.70 0.00 12.79
CA LEU A 79 16.91 0.77 13.74
C LEU A 79 15.98 -0.08 14.62
N GLY A 80 15.96 -1.41 14.43
CA GLY A 80 15.15 -2.32 15.23
C GLY A 80 13.67 -2.38 14.80
N VAL A 81 13.33 -1.96 13.58
CA VAL A 81 11.98 -2.12 13.05
C VAL A 81 11.69 -3.63 12.89
N PRO A 82 10.57 -4.15 13.41
CA PRO A 82 10.25 -5.57 13.33
C PRO A 82 10.26 -6.11 11.89
N GLU A 83 10.85 -7.29 11.68
CA GLU A 83 11.02 -7.90 10.35
C GLU A 83 9.69 -8.01 9.58
N LYS A 84 8.60 -8.35 10.27
CA LYS A 84 7.25 -8.40 9.66
C LYS A 84 6.78 -7.08 9.02
N ILE A 85 7.38 -5.94 9.43
CA ILE A 85 7.10 -4.62 8.85
C ILE A 85 8.08 -4.37 7.70
N VAL A 86 9.37 -4.64 7.92
CA VAL A 86 10.45 -4.41 6.95
C VAL A 86 10.26 -5.28 5.69
N ALA A 87 9.97 -6.57 5.89
CA ALA A 87 9.76 -7.54 4.80
C ALA A 87 8.34 -7.54 4.22
N ARG A 88 7.45 -6.64 4.70
CA ARG A 88 6.07 -6.63 4.22
C ARG A 88 5.98 -6.51 2.70
N GLN A 89 5.18 -7.38 2.11
CA GLN A 89 4.88 -7.35 0.67
C GLN A 89 4.28 -5.99 0.27
N PRO A 90 4.49 -5.55 -0.99
CA PRO A 90 3.86 -4.35 -1.52
C PRO A 90 2.35 -4.40 -1.35
N PHE A 91 1.79 -3.31 -0.83
CA PHE A 91 0.35 -3.17 -0.63
C PHE A 91 -0.15 -1.92 -1.36
N PRO A 92 -1.24 -2.00 -2.12
CA PRO A 92 -1.73 -0.87 -2.89
C PRO A 92 -2.19 0.27 -1.99
N GLY A 93 -1.86 1.52 -2.35
CA GLY A 93 -2.25 2.72 -1.62
C GLY A 93 -3.76 2.82 -1.36
N PRO A 94 -4.65 2.56 -2.35
CA PRO A 94 -6.10 2.57 -2.14
C PRO A 94 -6.63 1.40 -1.29
N GLY A 95 -5.79 0.48 -0.84
CA GLY A 95 -6.16 -0.66 -0.02
C GLY A 95 -6.79 -1.82 -0.82
N LEU A 96 -7.48 -2.71 -0.09
CA LEU A 96 -8.06 -3.92 -0.70
C LEU A 96 -9.19 -3.63 -1.70
N GLY A 97 -9.82 -2.46 -1.63
CA GLY A 97 -10.93 -2.12 -2.51
C GLY A 97 -10.61 -2.26 -4.01
N ILE A 98 -9.38 -1.95 -4.43
CA ILE A 98 -8.97 -2.11 -5.84
C ILE A 98 -8.83 -3.56 -6.29
N ARG A 99 -8.86 -4.51 -5.36
CA ARG A 99 -8.81 -5.95 -5.63
C ARG A 99 -10.20 -6.59 -5.71
N ILE A 100 -11.25 -5.77 -5.72
CA ILE A 100 -12.62 -6.19 -6.02
C ILE A 100 -12.90 -5.82 -7.47
N VAL A 101 -13.11 -6.84 -8.32
CA VAL A 101 -13.56 -6.66 -9.69
C VAL A 101 -15.08 -6.64 -9.69
N GLY A 102 -15.65 -5.44 -9.71
CA GLY A 102 -17.07 -5.18 -9.60
C GLY A 102 -17.36 -4.11 -8.55
N GLU A 103 -18.54 -4.14 -7.97
CA GLU A 103 -18.96 -3.16 -6.97
C GLU A 103 -18.23 -3.37 -5.64
N VAL A 104 -17.69 -2.27 -5.08
CA VAL A 104 -17.06 -2.27 -3.76
C VAL A 104 -18.13 -2.06 -2.69
N THR A 105 -18.66 -3.15 -2.17
CA THR A 105 -19.59 -3.16 -1.04
C THR A 105 -18.87 -3.56 0.26
N ARG A 106 -19.51 -3.31 1.39
CA ARG A 106 -18.99 -3.76 2.69
C ARG A 106 -18.85 -5.28 2.74
N GLU A 107 -19.85 -6.01 2.24
CA GLU A 107 -19.87 -7.47 2.22
C GLU A 107 -18.73 -8.03 1.36
N ASN A 108 -18.56 -7.51 0.14
CA ASN A 108 -17.47 -7.89 -0.76
C ASN A 108 -16.09 -7.60 -0.13
N LEU A 109 -15.97 -6.49 0.59
CA LEU A 109 -14.73 -6.13 1.26
C LEU A 109 -14.43 -7.05 2.46
N GLU A 110 -15.43 -7.43 3.23
CA GLU A 110 -15.28 -8.38 4.34
C GLU A 110 -14.90 -9.78 3.83
N THR A 111 -15.52 -10.24 2.75
CA THR A 111 -15.16 -11.49 2.07
C THR A 111 -13.71 -11.47 1.59
N LEU A 112 -13.31 -10.39 0.92
CA LEU A 112 -11.93 -10.26 0.43
C LEU A 112 -10.91 -10.18 1.57
N ARG A 113 -11.22 -9.48 2.67
CA ARG A 113 -10.35 -9.42 3.86
C ARG A 113 -10.13 -10.79 4.48
N ALA A 114 -11.20 -11.57 4.61
CA ALA A 114 -11.10 -12.93 5.15
C ALA A 114 -10.24 -13.82 4.24
N ALA A 115 -10.46 -13.76 2.93
CA ALA A 115 -9.67 -14.51 1.96
C ALA A 115 -8.19 -14.08 1.94
N ASP A 116 -7.89 -12.78 1.98
CA ASP A 116 -6.51 -12.26 2.04
C ASP A 116 -5.79 -12.70 3.32
N ALA A 117 -6.50 -12.74 4.46
CA ALA A 117 -5.95 -13.20 5.73
C ALA A 117 -5.57 -14.69 5.66
N ILE A 118 -6.49 -15.54 5.19
CA ILE A 118 -6.26 -16.99 5.04
C ILE A 118 -5.06 -17.25 4.13
N VAL A 119 -5.00 -16.59 2.96
CA VAL A 119 -3.87 -16.76 2.03
C VAL A 119 -2.54 -16.38 2.66
N ARG A 120 -2.49 -15.31 3.43
CA ARG A 120 -1.26 -14.90 4.13
C ARG A 120 -0.85 -15.90 5.19
N GLU A 121 -1.80 -16.38 5.98
CA GLU A 121 -1.54 -17.38 7.01
C GLU A 121 -0.99 -18.67 6.40
N GLU A 122 -1.58 -19.14 5.29
CA GLU A 122 -1.12 -20.35 4.58
C GLU A 122 0.26 -20.17 3.95
N LEU A 123 0.54 -19.01 3.33
CA LEU A 123 1.86 -18.72 2.77
C LEU A 123 2.94 -18.67 3.84
N THR A 124 2.65 -18.05 4.98
CA THR A 124 3.56 -18.00 6.13
C THR A 124 3.78 -19.39 6.71
N ALA A 125 2.72 -20.17 6.91
CA ALA A 125 2.82 -21.54 7.42
C ALA A 125 3.63 -22.46 6.48
N ALA A 126 3.56 -22.20 5.17
CA ALA A 126 4.32 -22.94 4.15
C ALA A 126 5.76 -22.40 3.96
N GLY A 127 6.18 -21.35 4.67
CA GLY A 127 7.50 -20.71 4.51
C GLY A 127 7.71 -20.07 3.14
N GLN A 128 6.64 -19.64 2.47
CA GLN A 128 6.70 -19.08 1.12
C GLN A 128 6.85 -17.55 1.09
N ASP A 129 6.77 -16.89 2.23
CA ASP A 129 6.84 -15.42 2.34
C ASP A 129 8.16 -14.86 1.79
N GLU A 130 9.25 -15.60 1.89
CA GLU A 130 10.57 -15.19 1.40
C GLU A 130 10.72 -15.32 -0.12
N HIS A 131 9.91 -16.19 -0.74
CA HIS A 131 10.02 -16.52 -2.16
C HIS A 131 8.99 -15.78 -3.03
N ILE A 132 7.86 -15.42 -2.43
CA ILE A 132 6.77 -14.75 -3.13
C ILE A 132 6.85 -13.26 -2.87
N TRP A 133 7.23 -12.50 -3.90
CA TRP A 133 7.32 -11.05 -3.81
C TRP A 133 5.96 -10.39 -3.55
N GLN A 134 4.90 -10.91 -4.17
CA GLN A 134 3.54 -10.42 -3.99
C GLN A 134 2.51 -11.52 -4.32
N CYS A 135 1.45 -11.62 -3.51
CA CYS A 135 0.31 -12.48 -3.79
C CYS A 135 -0.99 -11.68 -3.66
N PRO A 136 -1.40 -10.91 -4.70
CA PRO A 136 -2.71 -10.29 -4.70
C PRO A 136 -3.84 -11.33 -4.65
N VAL A 137 -4.75 -11.15 -3.71
CA VAL A 137 -6.02 -11.87 -3.62
C VAL A 137 -7.10 -10.98 -4.23
N VAL A 138 -7.79 -11.47 -5.24
CA VAL A 138 -8.76 -10.68 -6.03
C VAL A 138 -10.14 -11.33 -5.98
N LEU A 139 -11.15 -10.58 -5.59
CA LEU A 139 -12.55 -10.99 -5.59
C LEU A 139 -13.22 -10.60 -6.92
N LEU A 140 -13.82 -11.57 -7.61
CA LEU A 140 -14.63 -11.34 -8.80
C LEU A 140 -16.11 -11.22 -8.42
N SER A 141 -16.51 -10.07 -7.87
CA SER A 141 -17.85 -9.88 -7.32
C SER A 141 -18.97 -9.81 -8.40
N GLY A 142 -18.59 -9.54 -9.64
CA GLY A 142 -19.50 -9.55 -10.78
C GLY A 142 -19.72 -10.93 -11.44
N VAL A 143 -19.06 -11.98 -10.94
CA VAL A 143 -19.09 -13.33 -11.52
C VAL A 143 -19.58 -14.32 -10.47
N ARG A 144 -20.37 -15.31 -10.91
CA ARG A 144 -20.75 -16.46 -10.08
C ARG A 144 -20.16 -17.74 -10.67
N SER A 145 -19.59 -18.55 -9.82
CA SER A 145 -19.08 -19.87 -10.15
C SER A 145 -19.94 -20.93 -9.48
N VAL A 146 -20.16 -22.02 -10.21
CA VAL A 146 -20.88 -23.17 -9.66
C VAL A 146 -19.90 -24.01 -8.85
N GLY A 147 -20.22 -24.20 -7.58
CA GLY A 147 -19.57 -25.15 -6.69
C GLY A 147 -20.49 -26.28 -6.29
N VAL A 148 -19.92 -27.31 -5.68
CA VAL A 148 -20.66 -28.41 -5.05
C VAL A 148 -20.24 -28.47 -3.59
N GLN A 149 -21.22 -28.41 -2.70
CA GLN A 149 -21.00 -28.56 -1.27
C GLN A 149 -22.02 -29.59 -0.73
N GLY A 150 -21.52 -30.77 -0.38
CA GLY A 150 -22.36 -31.91 -0.11
C GLY A 150 -23.17 -32.32 -1.36
N ASP A 151 -24.47 -32.51 -1.21
CA ASP A 151 -25.39 -32.88 -2.31
C ASP A 151 -26.00 -31.65 -3.04
N GLY A 152 -25.60 -30.44 -2.65
CA GLY A 152 -26.14 -29.19 -3.16
C GLY A 152 -25.18 -28.46 -4.12
N ARG A 153 -25.76 -27.72 -5.08
CA ARG A 153 -25.00 -26.73 -5.88
C ARG A 153 -24.92 -25.43 -5.12
N THR A 154 -23.73 -24.83 -5.12
CA THR A 154 -23.52 -23.47 -4.63
C THR A 154 -23.16 -22.52 -5.78
N TYR A 155 -23.47 -21.24 -5.61
CA TYR A 155 -23.19 -20.19 -6.59
C TYR A 155 -22.50 -19.06 -5.87
N GLU A 156 -21.17 -19.14 -5.82
CA GLU A 156 -20.33 -18.23 -5.05
C GLU A 156 -19.44 -17.37 -5.97
N HIS A 157 -18.90 -16.30 -5.40
CA HIS A 157 -17.94 -15.45 -6.11
C HIS A 157 -16.57 -16.11 -6.15
N PRO A 158 -15.92 -16.19 -7.33
CA PRO A 158 -14.56 -16.68 -7.43
C PRO A 158 -13.56 -15.74 -6.77
N ILE A 159 -12.56 -16.34 -6.15
CA ILE A 159 -11.36 -15.66 -5.66
C ILE A 159 -10.18 -16.08 -6.55
N VAL A 160 -9.44 -15.10 -7.05
CA VAL A 160 -8.24 -15.32 -7.85
C VAL A 160 -7.01 -15.01 -7.01
N LEU A 161 -6.08 -15.95 -6.97
CA LEU A 161 -4.76 -15.77 -6.36
C LEU A 161 -3.73 -15.56 -7.46
N ARG A 162 -2.98 -14.46 -7.39
CA ARG A 162 -1.89 -14.17 -8.32
C ARG A 162 -0.56 -14.17 -7.59
N LEU A 163 0.13 -15.30 -7.64
CA LEU A 163 1.47 -15.41 -7.07
C LEU A 163 2.49 -14.79 -8.03
N VAL A 164 3.26 -13.84 -7.54
CA VAL A 164 4.31 -13.15 -8.31
C VAL A 164 5.63 -13.44 -7.62
N TYR A 165 6.52 -14.07 -8.37
CA TYR A 165 7.91 -14.25 -7.99
C TYR A 165 8.72 -13.13 -8.64
N SER A 166 9.62 -12.51 -7.89
CA SER A 166 10.64 -11.64 -8.44
C SER A 166 11.92 -12.46 -8.52
N ALA A 167 12.41 -12.68 -9.72
CA ALA A 167 13.78 -13.02 -9.92
C ALA A 167 14.52 -11.70 -10.10
N GLU A 168 15.37 -11.34 -9.14
CA GLU A 168 16.31 -10.24 -9.31
C GLU A 168 17.31 -10.57 -10.41
#